data_7e9edfd7e9745069209a5657faf19138
#
_entry.id   7e9edfd7e9745069209a5657faf19138
#
_cell.length_a   1.000
_cell.length_b   1.000
_cell.length_c   1.000
_cell.angle_alpha   90.00
_cell.angle_beta   90.00
_cell.angle_gamma   90.00
#
_symmetry.space_group_name_H-M   'P 1'
#
loop_
_entity.id
_entity.type
_entity.pdbx_description
1 polymer ?
#
loop_
_entity_poly.entity_id
_entity_poly.type
_entity_poly.pdbx_seq_one_letter_code
_entity_poly.pdbx_strand_id
1 'polypeptide(L)'
;MKIVYIQPPTSEQETPLLYIKPDTAVHNRELPLYIPDFTSDLRGQAVLLIKISKQGKCISDRFASKYYEQVSLGLALTAYDRQMELQAAARPWELATAFDGSMVVGSFLPIHLLQQETVVVFSENGAVIEQLPLQQTLQRLPLSLQIVSEYLTLRTGDVLALPLTDILYSMKGDTTWEATIQTERLFSVTVK
;
A
#
# COMPACT_ATOMS: atom_id res chain seq x y z
N MET A 1 -14.21 5.05 -4.42
CA MET A 1 -13.21 4.29 -3.62
C MET A 1 -12.09 5.24 -3.26
N LYS A 2 -11.48 5.11 -2.09
CA LYS A 2 -10.20 5.76 -1.76
C LYS A 2 -9.24 4.70 -1.22
N ILE A 3 -7.95 4.95 -1.39
CA ILE A 3 -6.90 4.16 -0.74
C ILE A 3 -6.31 5.02 0.37
N VAL A 4 -6.28 4.50 1.58
CA VAL A 4 -5.70 5.17 2.74
C VAL A 4 -4.40 4.46 3.09
N TYR A 5 -3.27 5.12 2.83
CA TYR A 5 -1.99 4.66 3.34
C TYR A 5 -1.90 5.00 4.82
N ILE A 6 -1.49 4.04 5.61
CA ILE A 6 -1.30 4.19 7.05
C ILE A 6 -0.07 3.44 7.51
N GLN A 7 0.87 4.18 8.07
CA GLN A 7 1.97 3.63 8.88
C GLN A 7 1.65 3.96 10.34
N PRO A 8 1.21 2.96 11.11
CA PRO A 8 0.87 3.19 12.51
C PRO A 8 2.12 3.52 13.31
N PRO A 9 1.99 4.28 14.41
CA PRO A 9 3.11 4.63 15.25
C PRO A 9 3.74 3.38 15.87
N THR A 10 5.05 3.42 16.11
CA THR A 10 5.81 2.37 16.82
C THR A 10 5.90 2.63 18.31
N SER A 11 5.58 3.86 18.74
CA SER A 11 5.52 4.30 20.13
C SER A 11 4.37 5.28 20.37
N GLU A 12 3.95 5.46 21.62
CA GLU A 12 2.86 6.38 22.00
C GLU A 12 3.16 7.87 21.68
N GLN A 13 4.42 8.23 21.51
CA GLN A 13 4.86 9.60 21.22
C GLN A 13 4.93 9.89 19.71
N GLU A 14 4.83 8.88 18.87
CA GLU A 14 4.95 9.00 17.43
C GLU A 14 3.59 9.30 16.79
N THR A 15 3.57 10.26 15.86
CA THR A 15 2.36 10.55 15.07
C THR A 15 2.26 9.56 13.91
N PRO A 16 1.08 8.95 13.68
CA PRO A 16 0.91 8.07 12.52
C PRO A 16 1.10 8.83 11.21
N LEU A 17 1.78 8.22 10.25
CA LEU A 17 1.81 8.74 8.89
C LEU A 17 0.56 8.25 8.14
N LEU A 18 -0.30 9.19 7.74
CA LEU A 18 -1.54 8.90 7.03
C LEU A 18 -1.70 9.85 5.84
N TYR A 19 -1.97 9.29 4.66
CA TYR A 19 -2.37 10.06 3.49
C TYR A 19 -3.34 9.27 2.60
N ILE A 20 -4.02 9.98 1.70
CA ILE A 20 -5.05 9.39 0.85
C ILE A 20 -4.57 9.41 -0.60
N LYS A 21 -4.77 8.29 -1.28
CA LYS A 21 -4.70 8.21 -2.73
C LYS A 21 -6.13 8.10 -3.29
N PRO A 22 -6.48 8.90 -4.31
CA PRO A 22 -7.80 8.81 -4.96
C PRO A 22 -7.93 7.47 -5.71
N ASP A 23 -9.11 7.18 -6.21
CA ASP A 23 -9.35 6.00 -7.03
C ASP A 23 -8.62 6.05 -8.38
N THR A 24 -8.38 7.24 -8.93
CA THR A 24 -7.56 7.43 -10.14
C THR A 24 -6.09 7.08 -9.93
N ALA A 25 -5.62 7.04 -8.68
CA ALA A 25 -4.27 6.58 -8.37
C ALA A 25 -4.05 5.08 -8.61
N VAL A 26 -5.13 4.29 -8.75
CA VAL A 26 -5.00 2.85 -9.04
C VAL A 26 -4.49 2.66 -10.46
N HIS A 27 -3.33 1.99 -10.56
CA HIS A 27 -2.76 1.63 -11.85
C HIS A 27 -3.66 0.66 -12.63
N ASN A 28 -3.87 0.93 -13.92
CA ASN A 28 -4.58 0.02 -14.79
C ASN A 28 -3.70 -1.19 -15.13
N ARG A 29 -4.08 -2.37 -14.66
CA ARG A 29 -3.33 -3.63 -14.81
C ARG A 29 -3.10 -4.07 -16.27
N GLU A 30 -3.90 -3.57 -17.19
CA GLU A 30 -3.80 -3.90 -18.62
C GLU A 30 -2.71 -3.09 -19.33
N LEU A 31 -2.16 -2.08 -18.66
CA LEU A 31 -1.16 -1.17 -19.22
C LEU A 31 0.18 -1.32 -18.51
N PRO A 32 1.31 -1.00 -19.16
CA PRO A 32 2.58 -0.80 -18.47
C PRO A 32 2.48 0.36 -17.48
N LEU A 33 3.28 0.31 -16.42
CA LEU A 33 3.46 1.41 -15.50
C LEU A 33 4.48 2.38 -16.09
N TYR A 34 4.03 3.53 -16.55
CA TYR A 34 4.92 4.56 -17.08
C TYR A 34 5.47 5.43 -15.95
N ILE A 35 6.78 5.69 -15.99
CA ILE A 35 7.41 6.67 -15.09
C ILE A 35 6.92 8.05 -15.53
N PRO A 36 6.28 8.84 -14.63
CA PRO A 36 5.78 10.16 -15.01
C PRO A 36 6.91 11.16 -15.37
N ASP A 37 6.70 11.98 -16.40
CA ASP A 37 7.69 12.97 -16.86
C ASP A 37 8.07 14.04 -15.80
N PHE A 38 7.23 14.20 -14.76
CA PHE A 38 7.48 15.18 -13.71
C PHE A 38 8.42 14.68 -12.60
N THR A 39 8.90 13.42 -12.66
CA THR A 39 9.83 12.85 -11.67
C THR A 39 10.97 12.11 -12.35
N SER A 40 12.15 12.24 -11.80
CA SER A 40 13.33 11.47 -12.17
C SER A 40 13.70 10.36 -11.17
N ASP A 41 12.99 10.32 -10.02
CA ASP A 41 13.21 9.35 -8.95
C ASP A 41 11.86 8.79 -8.47
N LEU A 42 11.29 7.87 -9.26
CA LEU A 42 10.10 7.12 -8.88
C LEU A 42 10.48 5.97 -7.96
N ARG A 43 9.88 5.91 -6.79
CA ARG A 43 10.09 4.82 -5.83
C ARG A 43 8.80 4.10 -5.49
N GLY A 44 8.92 2.78 -5.29
CA GLY A 44 7.82 1.91 -4.87
C GLY A 44 8.07 1.31 -3.49
N GLN A 45 7.05 1.28 -2.66
CA GLN A 45 7.06 0.61 -1.36
C GLN A 45 6.12 -0.58 -1.37
N ALA A 46 6.60 -1.72 -0.90
CA ALA A 46 5.77 -2.92 -0.76
C ALA A 46 4.72 -2.72 0.34
N VAL A 47 3.46 -2.94 0.02
CA VAL A 47 2.34 -2.74 0.95
C VAL A 47 1.39 -3.94 0.97
N LEU A 48 0.84 -4.20 2.17
CA LEU A 48 -0.34 -5.04 2.34
C LEU A 48 -1.59 -4.19 2.13
N LEU A 49 -2.50 -4.67 1.30
CA LEU A 49 -3.76 -4.02 0.98
C LEU A 49 -4.91 -4.74 1.66
N ILE A 50 -5.74 -4.00 2.37
CA ILE A 50 -6.89 -4.52 3.10
C ILE A 50 -8.15 -3.86 2.55
N LYS A 51 -9.06 -4.66 1.98
CA LYS A 51 -10.31 -4.15 1.42
C LYS A 51 -11.39 -4.09 2.48
N ILE A 52 -11.98 -2.91 2.64
CA ILE A 52 -13.06 -2.66 3.60
C ILE A 52 -14.37 -3.28 3.08
N SER A 53 -14.95 -4.18 3.87
CA SER A 53 -16.20 -4.87 3.55
C SER A 53 -17.43 -4.23 4.17
N LYS A 54 -17.25 -3.37 5.19
CA LYS A 54 -18.34 -2.71 5.94
C LYS A 54 -18.01 -1.26 6.24
N GLN A 55 -19.00 -0.38 6.06
CA GLN A 55 -18.85 1.03 6.43
C GLN A 55 -18.69 1.19 7.96
N GLY A 56 -17.77 2.10 8.36
CA GLY A 56 -17.53 2.41 9.76
C GLY A 56 -16.82 3.75 10.00
N LYS A 57 -16.98 4.25 11.23
CA LYS A 57 -16.34 5.45 11.78
C LYS A 57 -16.07 5.18 13.26
N CYS A 58 -14.94 5.66 13.80
CA CYS A 58 -14.52 5.44 15.20
C CYS A 58 -14.60 3.95 15.61
N ILE A 59 -13.99 3.10 14.79
CA ILE A 59 -14.01 1.64 14.98
C ILE A 59 -13.00 1.29 16.07
N SER A 60 -13.45 0.63 17.14
CA SER A 60 -12.53 0.10 18.15
C SER A 60 -11.75 -1.10 17.59
N ASP A 61 -10.48 -1.21 17.94
CA ASP A 61 -9.55 -2.29 17.57
C ASP A 61 -10.14 -3.69 17.76
N ARG A 62 -10.81 -3.93 18.89
CA ARG A 62 -11.49 -5.21 19.23
C ARG A 62 -12.56 -5.63 18.23
N PHE A 63 -13.08 -4.70 17.43
CA PHE A 63 -14.11 -4.97 16.42
C PHE A 63 -13.57 -4.86 14.99
N ALA A 64 -12.29 -4.54 14.81
CA ALA A 64 -11.68 -4.28 13.52
C ALA A 64 -11.90 -5.42 12.52
N SER A 65 -11.77 -6.68 12.97
CA SER A 65 -11.95 -7.87 12.13
C SER A 65 -13.31 -8.01 11.45
N LYS A 66 -14.33 -7.25 11.89
CA LYS A 66 -15.68 -7.24 11.28
C LYS A 66 -15.77 -6.33 10.06
N TYR A 67 -14.71 -5.58 9.71
CA TYR A 67 -14.74 -4.54 8.69
C TYR A 67 -13.93 -4.87 7.45
N TYR A 68 -13.24 -6.02 7.42
CA TYR A 68 -12.47 -6.45 6.27
C TYR A 68 -12.51 -7.97 6.11
N GLU A 69 -12.43 -8.45 4.88
CA GLU A 69 -12.50 -9.88 4.55
C GLU A 69 -11.48 -10.29 3.49
N GLN A 70 -10.90 -9.31 2.79
CA GLN A 70 -10.00 -9.55 1.67
C GLN A 70 -8.71 -8.77 1.82
N VAL A 71 -7.62 -9.41 1.39
CA VAL A 71 -6.28 -8.84 1.37
C VAL A 71 -5.67 -8.93 -0.02
N SER A 72 -4.71 -8.08 -0.30
CA SER A 72 -3.89 -8.12 -1.50
C SER A 72 -2.50 -7.59 -1.21
N LEU A 73 -1.62 -7.61 -2.20
CA LEU A 73 -0.34 -6.93 -2.20
C LEU A 73 -0.35 -5.79 -3.21
N GLY A 74 0.50 -4.80 -3.00
CA GLY A 74 0.64 -3.69 -3.91
C GLY A 74 1.99 -3.00 -3.81
N LEU A 75 2.18 -2.00 -4.68
CA LEU A 75 3.27 -1.04 -4.60
C LEU A 75 2.68 0.36 -4.45
N ALA A 76 2.99 1.03 -3.35
CA ALA A 76 2.68 2.43 -3.16
C ALA A 76 3.81 3.26 -3.79
N LEU A 77 3.51 3.95 -4.89
CA LEU A 77 4.51 4.71 -5.64
C LEU A 77 4.59 6.15 -5.13
N THR A 78 5.79 6.69 -5.14
CA THR A 78 6.12 8.06 -4.72
C THR A 78 7.13 8.65 -5.69
N ALA A 79 6.85 9.84 -6.19
CA ALA A 79 7.81 10.70 -6.89
C ALA A 79 8.74 11.32 -5.83
N TYR A 80 9.82 10.61 -5.50
CA TYR A 80 10.61 10.88 -4.30
C TYR A 80 11.34 12.22 -4.35
N ASP A 81 11.88 12.60 -5.49
CA ASP A 81 12.48 13.91 -5.74
C ASP A 81 11.48 15.03 -5.47
N ARG A 82 10.24 14.90 -5.95
CA ARG A 82 9.16 15.87 -5.71
C ARG A 82 8.72 15.90 -4.25
N GLN A 83 8.68 14.76 -3.59
CA GLN A 83 8.36 14.71 -2.17
C GLN A 83 9.39 15.50 -1.35
N MET A 84 10.68 15.30 -1.61
CA MET A 84 11.75 16.02 -0.93
C MET A 84 11.70 17.52 -1.19
N GLU A 85 11.43 17.94 -2.43
CA GLU A 85 11.26 19.36 -2.80
C GLU A 85 10.10 20.00 -2.02
N LEU A 86 8.92 19.34 -2.01
CA LEU A 86 7.74 19.87 -1.33
C LEU A 86 7.93 19.93 0.19
N GLN A 87 8.55 18.90 0.79
CA GLN A 87 8.85 18.90 2.21
C GLN A 87 9.85 19.99 2.60
N ALA A 88 10.90 20.19 1.81
CA ALA A 88 11.87 21.27 2.03
C ALA A 88 11.22 22.67 1.95
N ALA A 89 10.19 22.83 1.11
CA ALA A 89 9.41 24.04 0.99
C ALA A 89 8.26 24.17 2.01
N ALA A 90 8.16 23.25 2.98
CA ALA A 90 7.06 23.12 3.95
C ALA A 90 5.66 23.14 3.30
N ARG A 91 5.54 22.50 2.13
CA ARG A 91 4.28 22.35 1.37
C ARG A 91 3.70 20.94 1.52
N PRO A 92 2.39 20.80 1.37
CA PRO A 92 1.75 19.49 1.24
C PRO A 92 2.38 18.69 0.09
N TRP A 93 2.57 17.39 0.28
CA TRP A 93 3.29 16.55 -0.68
C TRP A 93 2.40 15.49 -1.37
N GLU A 94 1.07 15.73 -1.37
CA GLU A 94 0.10 14.87 -2.05
C GLU A 94 0.39 14.72 -3.55
N LEU A 95 0.91 15.78 -4.20
CA LEU A 95 1.31 15.71 -5.61
C LEU A 95 2.38 14.67 -5.89
N ALA A 96 3.21 14.36 -4.89
CA ALA A 96 4.24 13.35 -4.99
C ALA A 96 3.74 11.92 -4.75
N THR A 97 2.55 11.74 -4.16
CA THR A 97 2.06 10.42 -3.75
C THR A 97 0.69 10.05 -4.32
N ALA A 98 -0.14 11.03 -4.70
CA ALA A 98 -1.53 10.81 -5.10
C ALA A 98 -1.79 11.06 -6.60
N PHE A 99 -0.75 10.96 -7.43
CA PHE A 99 -0.88 11.07 -8.88
C PHE A 99 -1.49 9.81 -9.51
N ASP A 100 -2.03 9.93 -10.72
CA ASP A 100 -2.67 8.83 -11.45
C ASP A 100 -1.70 7.65 -11.67
N GLY A 101 -2.16 6.45 -11.37
CA GLY A 101 -1.34 5.23 -11.47
C GLY A 101 -0.33 5.05 -10.33
N SER A 102 -0.33 5.92 -9.30
CA SER A 102 0.64 5.84 -8.19
C SER A 102 0.41 4.67 -7.22
N MET A 103 -0.50 3.75 -7.53
CA MET A 103 -0.78 2.60 -6.68
C MET A 103 -1.01 1.34 -7.52
N VAL A 104 -0.09 0.40 -7.46
CA VAL A 104 -0.30 -0.95 -8.01
C VAL A 104 -1.11 -1.76 -6.99
N VAL A 105 -2.22 -2.33 -7.44
CA VAL A 105 -3.12 -3.14 -6.61
C VAL A 105 -3.19 -4.54 -7.16
N GLY A 106 -2.80 -5.54 -6.41
CA GLY A 106 -2.89 -6.96 -6.77
C GLY A 106 -4.30 -7.53 -6.70
N SER A 107 -4.49 -8.78 -7.11
CA SER A 107 -5.74 -9.52 -6.93
C SER A 107 -6.03 -9.74 -5.46
N PHE A 108 -7.28 -9.57 -5.06
CA PHE A 108 -7.68 -9.76 -3.67
C PHE A 108 -7.97 -11.25 -3.37
N LEU A 109 -7.48 -11.69 -2.22
CA LEU A 109 -7.72 -13.01 -1.65
C LEU A 109 -8.52 -12.90 -0.36
N PRO A 110 -9.34 -13.91 -0.01
CA PRO A 110 -9.94 -13.98 1.31
C PRO A 110 -8.89 -14.06 2.42
N ILE A 111 -9.00 -13.22 3.45
CA ILE A 111 -7.99 -13.16 4.53
C ILE A 111 -7.89 -14.46 5.31
N HIS A 112 -8.95 -15.26 5.38
CA HIS A 112 -8.96 -16.55 6.09
C HIS A 112 -8.06 -17.62 5.45
N LEU A 113 -7.60 -17.40 4.20
CA LEU A 113 -6.63 -18.28 3.54
C LEU A 113 -5.19 -18.02 4.01
N LEU A 114 -4.94 -16.92 4.71
CA LEU A 114 -3.62 -16.61 5.25
C LEU A 114 -3.38 -17.42 6.53
N GLN A 115 -2.20 -18.04 6.59
CA GLN A 115 -1.70 -18.74 7.79
C GLN A 115 -0.79 -17.79 8.60
N GLN A 116 -0.54 -18.11 9.86
CA GLN A 116 0.34 -17.31 10.73
C GLN A 116 1.75 -17.13 10.16
N GLU A 117 2.25 -18.14 9.45
CA GLU A 117 3.60 -18.15 8.88
C GLU A 117 3.62 -17.70 7.39
N THR A 118 2.54 -17.09 6.92
CA THR A 118 2.48 -16.64 5.52
C THR A 118 3.58 -15.61 5.24
N VAL A 119 4.40 -15.95 4.25
CA VAL A 119 5.44 -15.08 3.70
C VAL A 119 4.98 -14.57 2.34
N VAL A 120 5.19 -13.29 2.10
CA VAL A 120 5.01 -12.67 0.78
C VAL A 120 6.36 -12.48 0.12
N VAL A 121 6.38 -12.62 -1.20
CA VAL A 121 7.60 -12.51 -1.99
C VAL A 121 7.39 -11.39 -3.02
N PHE A 122 8.33 -10.45 -3.04
CA PHE A 122 8.44 -9.46 -4.11
C PHE A 122 9.66 -9.80 -4.97
N SER A 123 9.50 -9.72 -6.28
CA SER A 123 10.57 -9.97 -7.25
C SER A 123 10.65 -8.88 -8.31
N GLU A 124 11.86 -8.63 -8.79
CA GLU A 124 12.16 -7.77 -9.92
C GLU A 124 12.84 -8.60 -11.01
N ASN A 125 12.29 -8.61 -12.22
CA ASN A 125 12.80 -9.40 -13.35
C ASN A 125 13.00 -10.89 -13.02
N GLY A 126 12.10 -11.46 -12.18
CA GLY A 126 12.16 -12.83 -11.71
C GLY A 126 13.17 -13.10 -10.58
N ALA A 127 14.00 -12.13 -10.19
CA ALA A 127 14.87 -12.24 -9.03
C ALA A 127 14.11 -11.81 -7.74
N VAL A 128 14.13 -12.66 -6.73
CA VAL A 128 13.53 -12.32 -5.43
C VAL A 128 14.34 -11.20 -4.79
N ILE A 129 13.66 -10.09 -4.47
CA ILE A 129 14.25 -8.93 -3.79
C ILE A 129 13.86 -8.85 -2.33
N GLU A 130 12.66 -9.35 -1.97
CA GLU A 130 12.16 -9.36 -0.59
C GLU A 130 11.33 -10.59 -0.29
N GLN A 131 11.48 -11.09 0.94
CA GLN A 131 10.61 -12.10 1.55
C GLN A 131 10.18 -11.58 2.92
N LEU A 132 8.90 -11.25 3.06
CA LEU A 132 8.38 -10.54 4.21
C LEU A 132 7.31 -11.35 4.93
N PRO A 133 7.46 -11.61 6.24
CA PRO A 133 6.41 -12.27 7.02
C PRO A 133 5.23 -11.31 7.24
N LEU A 134 4.02 -11.75 6.97
CA LEU A 134 2.81 -10.93 7.14
C LEU A 134 2.39 -10.74 8.60
N GLN A 135 2.87 -11.59 9.50
CA GLN A 135 2.39 -11.65 10.89
C GLN A 135 2.44 -10.29 11.60
N GLN A 136 3.55 -9.57 11.50
CA GLN A 136 3.70 -8.28 12.18
C GLN A 136 2.73 -7.22 11.65
N THR A 137 2.56 -7.17 10.32
CA THR A 137 1.65 -6.21 9.68
C THR A 137 0.19 -6.54 10.02
N LEU A 138 -0.17 -7.81 10.03
CA LEU A 138 -1.51 -8.26 10.42
C LEU A 138 -1.81 -7.97 11.91
N GLN A 139 -0.83 -8.07 12.79
CA GLN A 139 -0.98 -7.69 14.21
C GLN A 139 -1.23 -6.19 14.40
N ARG A 140 -0.70 -5.34 13.52
CA ARG A 140 -0.90 -3.88 13.55
C ARG A 140 -2.20 -3.43 12.87
N LEU A 141 -2.84 -4.30 12.11
CA LEU A 141 -4.03 -3.97 11.33
C LEU A 141 -5.21 -3.46 12.18
N PRO A 142 -5.57 -4.05 13.35
CA PRO A 142 -6.64 -3.53 14.18
C PRO A 142 -6.41 -2.09 14.64
N LEU A 143 -5.21 -1.78 15.12
CA LEU A 143 -4.81 -0.44 15.51
C LEU A 143 -4.83 0.54 14.33
N SER A 144 -4.31 0.12 13.18
CA SER A 144 -4.32 0.95 11.95
C SER A 144 -5.73 1.32 11.52
N LEU A 145 -6.66 0.37 11.59
CA LEU A 145 -8.06 0.60 11.24
C LEU A 145 -8.75 1.51 12.26
N GLN A 146 -8.45 1.36 13.55
CA GLN A 146 -8.92 2.27 14.59
C GLN A 146 -8.46 3.70 14.28
N ILE A 147 -7.15 3.92 14.13
CA ILE A 147 -6.57 5.25 13.85
C ILE A 147 -7.21 5.87 12.61
N VAL A 148 -7.23 5.16 11.49
CA VAL A 148 -7.81 5.70 10.24
C VAL A 148 -9.28 6.07 10.44
N SER A 149 -10.04 5.23 11.14
CA SER A 149 -11.48 5.47 11.33
C SER A 149 -11.81 6.61 12.32
N GLU A 150 -10.84 7.07 13.10
CA GLU A 150 -10.97 8.29 13.92
C GLU A 150 -11.01 9.56 13.05
N TYR A 151 -10.24 9.58 11.97
CA TYR A 151 -10.19 10.74 11.06
C TYR A 151 -11.20 10.61 9.92
N LEU A 152 -11.34 9.41 9.35
CA LEU A 152 -12.06 9.17 8.10
C LEU A 152 -13.20 8.17 8.29
N THR A 153 -14.36 8.45 7.71
CA THR A 153 -15.36 7.39 7.50
C THR A 153 -14.87 6.45 6.44
N LEU A 154 -14.69 5.17 6.80
CA LEU A 154 -14.41 4.10 5.86
C LEU A 154 -15.71 3.62 5.21
N ARG A 155 -15.69 3.41 3.91
CA ARG A 155 -16.81 2.88 3.13
C ARG A 155 -16.47 1.51 2.56
N THR A 156 -17.47 0.70 2.32
CA THR A 156 -17.30 -0.56 1.59
C THR A 156 -16.60 -0.31 0.25
N GLY A 157 -15.55 -1.08 -0.02
CA GLY A 157 -14.70 -0.93 -1.19
C GLY A 157 -13.51 0.01 -1.03
N ASP A 158 -13.41 0.78 0.06
CA ASP A 158 -12.17 1.49 0.39
C ASP A 158 -11.06 0.49 0.71
N VAL A 159 -9.81 0.91 0.54
CA VAL A 159 -8.64 0.06 0.77
C VAL A 159 -7.71 0.75 1.77
N LEU A 160 -7.25 0.01 2.77
CA LEU A 160 -6.10 0.42 3.60
C LEU A 160 -4.83 -0.16 2.99
N ALA A 161 -3.78 0.64 2.91
CA ALA A 161 -2.45 0.24 2.49
C ALA A 161 -1.48 0.36 3.68
N LEU A 162 -0.98 -0.77 4.16
CA LEU A 162 -0.03 -0.85 5.27
C LEU A 162 1.36 -1.21 4.72
N PRO A 163 2.42 -0.46 5.04
CA PRO A 163 3.77 -0.81 4.62
C PRO A 163 4.18 -2.17 5.21
N LEU A 164 4.80 -2.98 4.37
CA LEU A 164 5.42 -4.26 4.75
C LEU A 164 6.89 -4.08 5.13
N THR A 165 7.50 -3.02 4.64
CA THR A 165 8.89 -2.65 4.85
C THR A 165 9.04 -1.13 4.77
N ASP A 166 10.08 -0.57 5.38
CA ASP A 166 10.44 0.85 5.24
C ASP A 166 11.28 1.12 3.99
N ILE A 167 11.63 0.09 3.22
CA ILE A 167 12.46 0.22 2.02
C ILE A 167 11.63 0.79 0.88
N LEU A 168 12.18 1.81 0.23
CA LEU A 168 11.68 2.41 -0.99
C LEU A 168 12.53 1.95 -2.17
N TYR A 169 11.98 1.11 -3.02
CA TYR A 169 12.70 0.55 -4.19
C TYR A 169 12.65 1.52 -5.35
N SER A 170 13.79 1.77 -6.00
CA SER A 170 13.84 2.57 -7.22
C SER A 170 13.15 1.84 -8.37
N MET A 171 12.11 2.47 -8.94
CA MET A 171 11.38 1.92 -10.10
C MET A 171 12.11 2.33 -11.38
N LYS A 172 12.65 1.34 -12.09
CA LYS A 172 13.43 1.58 -13.32
C LYS A 172 12.63 1.15 -14.55
N GLY A 173 12.79 1.87 -15.63
CA GLY A 173 12.24 1.45 -16.93
C GLY A 173 12.76 0.08 -17.35
N ASP A 174 11.93 -0.67 -18.09
CA ASP A 174 12.18 -2.02 -18.58
C ASP A 174 12.40 -3.07 -17.48
N THR A 175 11.84 -2.84 -16.29
CA THR A 175 11.78 -3.83 -15.21
C THR A 175 10.37 -4.37 -15.03
N THR A 176 10.26 -5.63 -14.61
CA THR A 176 8.97 -6.26 -14.27
C THR A 176 8.96 -6.60 -12.79
N TRP A 177 7.96 -6.07 -12.10
CA TRP A 177 7.74 -6.29 -10.67
C TRP A 177 6.59 -7.25 -10.46
N GLU A 178 6.77 -8.22 -9.58
CA GLU A 178 5.76 -9.21 -9.24
C GLU A 178 5.66 -9.35 -7.73
N ALA A 179 4.46 -9.71 -7.26
CA ALA A 179 4.26 -10.08 -5.86
C ALA A 179 3.41 -11.34 -5.75
N THR A 180 3.83 -12.23 -4.86
CA THR A 180 3.16 -13.51 -4.59
C THR A 180 2.87 -13.70 -3.11
N ILE A 181 1.76 -14.35 -2.80
CA ILE A 181 1.46 -14.91 -1.49
C ILE A 181 1.43 -16.43 -1.64
N GLN A 182 2.31 -17.13 -0.91
CA GLN A 182 2.49 -18.58 -1.09
C GLN A 182 2.85 -18.90 -2.55
N THR A 183 1.96 -19.57 -3.30
CA THR A 183 2.14 -19.89 -4.72
C THR A 183 1.32 -19.00 -5.66
N GLU A 184 0.50 -18.10 -5.13
CA GLU A 184 -0.42 -17.28 -5.91
C GLU A 184 0.19 -15.91 -6.22
N ARG A 185 0.37 -15.61 -7.51
CA ARG A 185 0.83 -14.30 -7.98
C ARG A 185 -0.34 -13.32 -7.99
N LEU A 186 -0.23 -12.27 -7.20
CA LEU A 186 -1.28 -11.26 -7.06
C LEU A 186 -1.17 -10.14 -8.09
N PHE A 187 0.04 -9.78 -8.47
CA PHE A 187 0.25 -8.85 -9.59
C PHE A 187 1.57 -9.13 -10.32
N SER A 188 1.61 -8.69 -11.56
CA SER A 188 2.81 -8.51 -12.37
C SER A 188 2.65 -7.20 -13.12
N VAL A 189 3.62 -6.29 -13.03
CA VAL A 189 3.60 -4.98 -13.67
C VAL A 189 4.94 -4.67 -14.30
N THR A 190 4.94 -4.27 -15.57
CA THR A 190 6.15 -3.82 -16.28
C THR A 190 6.23 -2.31 -16.22
N VAL A 191 7.38 -1.80 -15.77
CA VAL A 191 7.71 -0.37 -15.71
C VAL A 191 8.30 0.06 -17.06
N LYS A 192 7.89 1.23 -17.59
CA LYS A 192 8.35 1.82 -18.84
C LYS A 192 8.73 3.30 -18.66
#